data_38c4fac953138f3f107ef0a2323d256b
#
_entry.id   38c4fac953138f3f107ef0a2323d256b
#
_cell.length_a   1.000
_cell.length_b   1.000
_cell.length_c   1.000
_cell.angle_alpha   90.00
_cell.angle_beta   90.00
_cell.angle_gamma   90.00
#
_symmetry.space_group_name_H-M   'P 1'
#
loop_
_entity.id
_entity.type
_entity.pdbx_description
1 polymer ?
#
loop_
_entity_poly.entity_id
_entity_poly.type
_entity_poly.pdbx_seq_one_letter_code
_entity_poly.pdbx_strand_id
1 'polypeptide(L)'
;MKRSIHYLEFLYCHLLIVFLIGRVGFVLNNRCVEQLSFLETLGACRRGLLGHDVVVAAMLLVVPWLAGLLALRFPSMRLRAWLVPYFVLMGIAVAAIVAGDAVLYEYWRFKLGMVVLSYASHSEGVTNSVSLSYILMRFGAFFSLALWTMLPCIFLTPKRLSAGRGERLWMRNVSIIWIFLVVSGLWFVRQGDVYGVGEKVLTNHAAVNPVYAFASSVRTGDDLSGRYDLLPEPECSDLMRGLYPETGGDVCDTLLTTQRPDVLVVFMESFGSRFVEELGGLPGVAPGLSRMIPEGVFWENYYSNSFRTDRGTVSTFSGWLSYTDVGLMKHAELHAELPSLPRSLEREGYETSFIYAGQMTNMGKRQYLENVGFRHLYDDTAFSADQASGSWGVYDSISCQKAVELVGQWNGGHHFMVVQTLSSHEPWDVPYHRLDDKILNAFAYTDHSVACMVDSLRRLPQWDNLLVVMLPDHGYLYRQGYDDPGFFRAPMLWMGGALREPRRMDVLMNQSDLAATLLSQMGIAHDDYPWSRNVLSRKYTYPFVYCNWPAGLLFADSTGTSIYDLDGEVVITDRPADDGLRLLRAKAILQSSYDQLETMRRNASHTPSGKNLNHYDENP
;
A
#
# COMPACT_ATOMS: atom_id res chain seq x y z
N MET A 1 35.63 22.07 -35.14
CA MET A 1 36.62 21.41 -34.27
C MET A 1 36.47 21.72 -32.77
N LYS A 2 35.93 22.89 -32.37
CA LYS A 2 35.71 23.25 -30.95
C LYS A 2 34.58 22.51 -30.20
N ARG A 3 33.74 21.73 -30.89
CA ARG A 3 32.58 21.01 -30.28
C ARG A 3 32.94 19.72 -29.52
N SER A 4 34.17 19.21 -29.63
CA SER A 4 34.49 17.87 -29.11
C SER A 4 34.66 17.82 -27.59
N ILE A 5 35.01 18.92 -26.93
CA ILE A 5 35.31 18.97 -25.50
C ILE A 5 34.12 19.34 -24.66
N HIS A 6 33.24 20.19 -25.21
CA HIS A 6 31.97 20.59 -24.56
C HIS A 6 30.88 19.50 -24.63
N TYR A 7 31.19 18.26 -25.09
CA TYR A 7 30.16 17.23 -25.23
C TYR A 7 29.51 16.88 -23.89
N LEU A 8 30.25 16.88 -22.79
CA LEU A 8 29.71 16.60 -21.45
C LEU A 8 28.70 17.67 -21.00
N GLU A 9 28.99 18.94 -21.29
CA GLU A 9 28.07 20.04 -21.00
C GLU A 9 26.77 19.89 -21.82
N PHE A 10 26.88 19.56 -23.11
CA PHE A 10 25.72 19.30 -23.95
C PHE A 10 24.91 18.11 -23.46
N LEU A 11 25.56 17.02 -23.03
CA LEU A 11 24.90 15.86 -22.45
C LEU A 11 24.20 16.21 -21.14
N TYR A 12 24.86 17.01 -20.31
CA TYR A 12 24.32 17.47 -19.04
C TYR A 12 23.07 18.32 -19.24
N CYS A 13 23.15 19.35 -20.08
CA CYS A 13 21.99 20.18 -20.41
C CYS A 13 20.84 19.35 -21.03
N HIS A 14 21.18 18.36 -21.88
CA HIS A 14 20.17 17.50 -22.47
C HIS A 14 19.44 16.66 -21.41
N LEU A 15 20.16 16.05 -20.45
CA LEU A 15 19.53 15.31 -19.36
C LEU A 15 18.65 16.19 -18.47
N LEU A 16 19.06 17.43 -18.18
CA LEU A 16 18.22 18.38 -17.46
C LEU A 16 16.90 18.69 -18.21
N ILE A 17 16.95 18.78 -19.55
CA ILE A 17 15.76 18.94 -20.39
C ILE A 17 14.89 17.67 -20.33
N VAL A 18 15.48 16.48 -20.36
CA VAL A 18 14.76 15.21 -20.23
C VAL A 18 13.99 15.15 -18.90
N PHE A 19 14.63 15.50 -17.79
CA PHE A 19 13.96 15.54 -16.47
C PHE A 19 12.88 16.59 -16.39
N LEU A 20 13.10 17.77 -16.98
CA LEU A 20 12.08 18.81 -17.03
C LEU A 20 10.83 18.36 -17.83
N ILE A 21 11.03 17.75 -19.00
CA ILE A 21 9.94 17.17 -19.81
C ILE A 21 9.23 16.07 -19.04
N GLY A 22 9.99 15.16 -18.41
CA GLY A 22 9.44 14.08 -17.56
C GLY A 22 8.56 14.63 -16.43
N ARG A 23 9.01 15.69 -15.76
CA ARG A 23 8.26 16.35 -14.66
C ARG A 23 6.97 17.00 -15.15
N VAL A 24 7.02 17.72 -16.26
CA VAL A 24 5.80 18.28 -16.87
C VAL A 24 4.86 17.14 -17.30
N GLY A 25 5.39 16.08 -17.89
CA GLY A 25 4.63 14.87 -18.23
C GLY A 25 3.98 14.21 -17.01
N PHE A 26 4.70 14.11 -15.89
CA PHE A 26 4.18 13.61 -14.61
C PHE A 26 2.99 14.45 -14.11
N VAL A 27 3.11 15.79 -14.09
CA VAL A 27 2.02 16.68 -13.67
C VAL A 27 0.82 16.57 -14.60
N LEU A 28 1.05 16.53 -15.92
CA LEU A 28 -0.02 16.42 -16.91
C LEU A 28 -0.76 15.08 -16.83
N ASN A 29 -0.02 13.98 -16.61
CA ASN A 29 -0.60 12.65 -16.46
C ASN A 29 -1.47 12.53 -15.19
N ASN A 30 -1.06 13.18 -14.12
CA ASN A 30 -1.68 13.08 -12.80
C ASN A 30 -2.67 14.22 -12.48
N ARG A 31 -3.21 14.90 -13.49
CA ARG A 31 -4.25 15.92 -13.32
C ARG A 31 -5.57 15.39 -12.73
N CYS A 32 -5.86 14.11 -12.92
CA CYS A 32 -7.02 13.46 -12.32
C CYS A 32 -6.86 13.26 -10.81
N VAL A 33 -5.61 13.19 -10.33
CA VAL A 33 -5.26 13.10 -8.91
C VAL A 33 -5.53 14.42 -8.22
N GLU A 34 -4.85 15.46 -8.72
CA GLU A 34 -4.93 16.81 -8.19
C GLU A 34 -4.51 17.81 -9.29
N GLN A 35 -5.25 18.88 -9.41
CA GLN A 35 -4.90 19.91 -10.39
C GLN A 35 -3.93 20.92 -9.78
N LEU A 36 -2.72 21.01 -10.37
CA LEU A 36 -1.74 22.02 -10.03
C LEU A 36 -1.95 23.26 -10.90
N SER A 37 -1.84 24.42 -10.29
CA SER A 37 -1.76 25.71 -11.01
C SER A 37 -0.45 25.80 -11.79
N PHE A 38 -0.39 26.76 -12.74
CA PHE A 38 0.85 27.03 -13.47
C PHE A 38 2.01 27.41 -12.54
N LEU A 39 1.74 28.20 -11.49
CA LEU A 39 2.77 28.63 -10.53
C LEU A 39 3.28 27.47 -9.68
N GLU A 40 2.42 26.58 -9.21
CA GLU A 40 2.82 25.36 -8.49
C GLU A 40 3.67 24.46 -9.39
N THR A 41 3.26 24.25 -10.63
CA THR A 41 4.04 23.47 -11.61
C THR A 41 5.40 24.09 -11.88
N LEU A 42 5.47 25.40 -12.07
CA LEU A 42 6.72 26.12 -12.27
C LEU A 42 7.62 26.05 -11.03
N GLY A 43 7.02 26.15 -9.83
CA GLY A 43 7.70 25.97 -8.54
C GLY A 43 8.35 24.60 -8.43
N ALA A 44 7.59 23.53 -8.73
CA ALA A 44 8.09 22.16 -8.74
C ALA A 44 9.22 21.97 -9.76
N CYS A 45 9.06 22.51 -10.97
CA CYS A 45 10.12 22.47 -12.00
C CYS A 45 11.40 23.15 -11.53
N ARG A 46 11.29 24.35 -10.96
CA ARG A 46 12.45 25.11 -10.46
C ARG A 46 13.13 24.38 -9.31
N ARG A 47 12.37 23.92 -8.33
CA ARG A 47 12.91 23.26 -7.13
C ARG A 47 13.59 21.94 -7.48
N GLY A 48 12.95 21.11 -8.31
CA GLY A 48 13.52 19.85 -8.77
C GLY A 48 14.75 20.02 -9.63
N LEU A 49 14.74 21.02 -10.55
CA LEU A 49 15.88 21.32 -11.40
C LEU A 49 17.12 21.70 -10.56
N LEU A 50 16.96 22.62 -9.60
CA LEU A 50 18.06 23.13 -8.78
C LEU A 50 18.49 22.16 -7.67
N GLY A 51 17.63 21.22 -7.28
CA GLY A 51 17.90 20.20 -6.28
C GLY A 51 18.39 18.88 -6.91
N HIS A 52 17.47 17.99 -7.21
CA HIS A 52 17.78 16.62 -7.61
C HIS A 52 18.33 16.49 -9.03
N ASP A 53 17.80 17.23 -10.03
CA ASP A 53 18.11 16.99 -11.43
C ASP A 53 19.57 17.28 -11.75
N VAL A 54 20.13 18.35 -11.17
CA VAL A 54 21.56 18.73 -11.35
C VAL A 54 22.49 17.61 -10.86
N VAL A 55 22.14 16.97 -9.78
CA VAL A 55 22.92 15.90 -9.17
C VAL A 55 22.75 14.59 -9.94
N VAL A 56 21.52 14.21 -10.25
CA VAL A 56 21.23 12.97 -11.00
C VAL A 56 21.84 13.01 -12.39
N ALA A 57 21.77 14.14 -13.09
CA ALA A 57 22.43 14.32 -14.38
C ALA A 57 23.94 14.16 -14.28
N ALA A 58 24.56 14.71 -13.21
CA ALA A 58 25.99 14.53 -12.97
C ALA A 58 26.35 13.06 -12.71
N MET A 59 25.57 12.36 -11.90
CA MET A 59 25.78 10.93 -11.60
C MET A 59 25.66 10.06 -12.85
N LEU A 60 24.64 10.26 -13.68
CA LEU A 60 24.44 9.52 -14.93
C LEU A 60 25.56 9.76 -15.94
N LEU A 61 26.29 10.86 -15.84
CA LEU A 61 27.39 11.15 -16.74
C LEU A 61 28.77 10.79 -16.19
N VAL A 62 28.88 10.10 -15.07
CA VAL A 62 30.16 9.61 -14.52
C VAL A 62 30.88 8.70 -15.53
N VAL A 63 30.15 7.77 -16.17
CA VAL A 63 30.72 6.86 -17.17
C VAL A 63 31.22 7.62 -18.42
N PRO A 64 30.40 8.50 -19.06
CA PRO A 64 30.86 9.36 -20.14
C PRO A 64 32.05 10.26 -19.78
N TRP A 65 32.09 10.77 -18.56
CA TRP A 65 33.20 11.59 -18.06
C TRP A 65 34.47 10.78 -17.93
N LEU A 66 34.47 9.60 -17.28
CA LEU A 66 35.62 8.69 -17.16
C LEU A 66 36.12 8.24 -18.54
N ALA A 67 35.20 7.87 -19.44
CA ALA A 67 35.53 7.51 -20.81
C ALA A 67 36.17 8.67 -21.56
N GLY A 68 35.73 9.90 -21.32
CA GLY A 68 36.33 11.13 -21.85
C GLY A 68 37.78 11.33 -21.37
N LEU A 69 38.03 11.13 -20.06
CA LEU A 69 39.39 11.21 -19.51
C LEU A 69 40.31 10.12 -20.12
N LEU A 70 39.80 8.90 -20.29
CA LEU A 70 40.54 7.82 -20.95
C LEU A 70 40.85 8.14 -22.43
N ALA A 71 39.87 8.72 -23.15
CA ALA A 71 40.04 9.12 -24.54
C ALA A 71 41.10 10.24 -24.73
N LEU A 72 41.28 11.10 -23.73
CA LEU A 72 42.34 12.10 -23.72
C LEU A 72 43.74 11.47 -23.56
N ARG A 73 43.81 10.31 -22.85
CA ARG A 73 45.06 9.55 -22.68
C ARG A 73 45.34 8.64 -23.88
N PHE A 74 44.25 8.15 -24.54
CA PHE A 74 44.30 7.26 -25.70
C PHE A 74 43.55 7.85 -26.89
N PRO A 75 44.12 8.76 -27.68
CA PRO A 75 43.43 9.49 -28.75
C PRO A 75 42.88 8.61 -29.90
N SER A 76 43.35 7.38 -30.02
CA SER A 76 42.85 6.39 -31.00
C SER A 76 41.48 5.80 -30.58
N MET A 77 41.09 5.95 -29.33
CA MET A 77 39.85 5.40 -28.80
C MET A 77 38.63 5.97 -29.55
N ARG A 78 37.72 5.06 -29.98
CA ARG A 78 36.45 5.41 -30.62
C ARG A 78 35.41 5.72 -29.53
N LEU A 79 35.48 6.89 -28.88
CA LEU A 79 34.70 7.27 -27.69
C LEU A 79 33.20 7.00 -27.87
N ARG A 80 32.61 7.46 -28.98
CA ARG A 80 31.18 7.24 -29.23
C ARG A 80 30.83 5.74 -29.29
N ALA A 81 31.59 4.94 -30.00
CA ALA A 81 31.31 3.50 -30.12
C ALA A 81 31.37 2.78 -28.77
N TRP A 82 32.24 3.21 -27.87
CA TRP A 82 32.36 2.67 -26.50
C TRP A 82 31.18 3.10 -25.61
N LEU A 83 30.63 4.30 -25.84
CA LEU A 83 29.53 4.82 -25.02
C LEU A 83 28.14 4.47 -25.53
N VAL A 84 27.97 4.00 -26.77
CA VAL A 84 26.67 3.62 -27.33
C VAL A 84 25.93 2.61 -26.45
N PRO A 85 26.52 1.47 -26.01
CA PRO A 85 25.83 0.51 -25.14
C PRO A 85 25.36 1.16 -23.84
N TYR A 86 26.22 2.00 -23.25
CA TYR A 86 25.86 2.74 -22.03
C TYR A 86 24.67 3.67 -22.25
N PHE A 87 24.66 4.47 -23.31
CA PHE A 87 23.56 5.39 -23.59
C PHE A 87 22.23 4.67 -23.90
N VAL A 88 22.32 3.50 -24.53
CA VAL A 88 21.13 2.66 -24.76
C VAL A 88 20.57 2.17 -23.44
N LEU A 89 21.37 1.59 -22.57
CA LEU A 89 20.95 1.11 -21.26
C LEU A 89 20.44 2.27 -20.38
N MET A 90 21.17 3.37 -20.30
CA MET A 90 20.78 4.56 -19.56
C MET A 90 19.45 5.12 -20.07
N GLY A 91 19.27 5.25 -21.40
CA GLY A 91 18.05 5.78 -21.99
C GLY A 91 16.83 4.91 -21.71
N ILE A 92 16.97 3.59 -21.78
CA ILE A 92 15.91 2.63 -21.42
C ILE A 92 15.59 2.74 -19.93
N ALA A 93 16.59 2.72 -19.05
CA ALA A 93 16.39 2.77 -17.60
C ALA A 93 15.73 4.09 -17.16
N VAL A 94 16.24 5.24 -17.62
CA VAL A 94 15.66 6.55 -17.31
C VAL A 94 14.22 6.65 -17.80
N ALA A 95 13.95 6.20 -19.04
CA ALA A 95 12.60 6.23 -19.59
C ALA A 95 11.65 5.30 -18.83
N ALA A 96 12.09 4.10 -18.43
CA ALA A 96 11.28 3.17 -17.65
C ALA A 96 10.92 3.76 -16.28
N ILE A 97 11.89 4.36 -15.58
CA ILE A 97 11.66 4.97 -14.28
C ILE A 97 10.75 6.20 -14.40
N VAL A 98 11.04 7.12 -15.33
CA VAL A 98 10.26 8.37 -15.48
C VAL A 98 8.83 8.09 -15.97
N ALA A 99 8.66 7.21 -16.96
CA ALA A 99 7.33 6.85 -17.45
C ALA A 99 6.56 5.99 -16.44
N GLY A 100 7.25 5.04 -15.77
CA GLY A 100 6.67 4.21 -14.72
C GLY A 100 6.20 5.04 -13.53
N ASP A 101 7.01 5.98 -13.05
CA ASP A 101 6.64 6.91 -11.98
C ASP A 101 5.38 7.72 -12.33
N ALA A 102 5.32 8.28 -13.54
CA ALA A 102 4.16 9.07 -13.96
C ALA A 102 2.87 8.23 -14.06
N VAL A 103 2.97 6.98 -14.50
CA VAL A 103 1.81 6.08 -14.68
C VAL A 103 1.36 5.50 -13.33
N LEU A 104 2.28 4.99 -12.53
CA LEU A 104 1.94 4.31 -11.27
C LEU A 104 1.50 5.30 -10.18
N TYR A 105 1.92 6.55 -10.25
CA TYR A 105 1.49 7.57 -9.29
C TYR A 105 -0.03 7.80 -9.31
N GLU A 106 -0.68 7.66 -10.44
CA GLU A 106 -2.15 7.74 -10.54
C GLU A 106 -2.85 6.75 -9.60
N TYR A 107 -2.25 5.55 -9.44
CA TYR A 107 -2.80 4.45 -8.63
C TYR A 107 -2.23 4.42 -7.22
N TRP A 108 -0.96 4.81 -7.02
CA TRP A 108 -0.24 4.57 -5.77
C TRP A 108 -0.01 5.81 -4.92
N ARG A 109 -0.13 7.02 -5.50
CA ARG A 109 0.04 8.31 -4.81
C ARG A 109 1.38 8.51 -4.08
N PHE A 110 2.38 7.71 -4.37
CA PHE A 110 3.76 7.86 -3.89
C PHE A 110 4.76 7.64 -5.03
N LYS A 111 6.01 8.05 -4.82
CA LYS A 111 7.06 7.98 -5.85
C LYS A 111 7.45 6.54 -6.13
N LEU A 112 7.88 6.27 -7.37
CA LEU A 112 8.32 4.96 -7.78
C LEU A 112 9.57 4.53 -6.99
N GLY A 113 9.48 3.39 -6.32
CA GLY A 113 10.56 2.76 -5.56
C GLY A 113 10.65 1.26 -5.81
N MET A 114 11.58 0.58 -5.12
CA MET A 114 11.80 -0.87 -5.25
C MET A 114 10.57 -1.71 -4.94
N VAL A 115 9.63 -1.17 -4.17
CA VAL A 115 8.35 -1.85 -3.86
C VAL A 115 7.59 -2.28 -5.13
N VAL A 116 7.79 -1.59 -6.26
CA VAL A 116 7.19 -1.97 -7.55
C VAL A 116 7.61 -3.37 -8.00
N LEU A 117 8.83 -3.77 -7.71
CA LEU A 117 9.35 -5.08 -8.14
C LEU A 117 8.66 -6.23 -7.41
N SER A 118 8.21 -6.03 -6.17
CA SER A 118 7.43 -7.03 -5.43
C SER A 118 6.04 -7.29 -6.05
N TYR A 119 5.53 -6.35 -6.85
CA TYR A 119 4.28 -6.49 -7.59
C TYR A 119 4.48 -6.91 -9.06
N ALA A 120 5.67 -6.67 -9.63
CA ALA A 120 5.96 -7.02 -11.03
C ALA A 120 5.95 -8.52 -11.30
N SER A 121 6.23 -9.35 -10.29
CA SER A 121 6.16 -10.82 -10.39
C SER A 121 4.72 -11.37 -10.52
N HIS A 122 3.68 -10.53 -10.37
CA HIS A 122 2.28 -10.89 -10.40
C HIS A 122 1.57 -10.15 -11.54
N SER A 123 2.04 -10.35 -12.77
CA SER A 123 1.60 -9.59 -13.97
C SER A 123 0.13 -9.83 -14.38
N GLU A 124 -0.51 -10.92 -13.96
CA GLU A 124 -1.90 -11.25 -14.31
C GLU A 124 -2.90 -10.18 -13.82
N GLY A 125 -2.65 -9.59 -12.65
CA GLY A 125 -3.47 -8.49 -12.13
C GLY A 125 -3.46 -7.23 -13.00
N VAL A 126 -2.35 -6.93 -13.68
CA VAL A 126 -2.22 -5.74 -14.54
C VAL A 126 -3.05 -5.88 -15.81
N THR A 127 -3.04 -7.07 -16.44
CA THR A 127 -3.80 -7.31 -17.69
C THR A 127 -5.31 -7.28 -17.47
N ASN A 128 -5.76 -7.64 -16.26
CA ASN A 128 -7.19 -7.63 -15.90
C ASN A 128 -7.70 -6.22 -15.55
N SER A 129 -6.81 -5.29 -15.17
CA SER A 129 -7.19 -3.97 -14.67
C SER A 129 -7.20 -2.86 -15.73
N VAL A 130 -6.47 -3.01 -16.87
CA VAL A 130 -6.29 -1.94 -17.86
C VAL A 130 -6.56 -2.39 -19.30
N SER A 131 -7.05 -1.46 -20.15
CA SER A 131 -7.32 -1.75 -21.56
C SER A 131 -6.05 -1.86 -22.39
N LEU A 132 -6.07 -2.65 -23.46
CA LEU A 132 -4.96 -2.79 -24.41
C LEU A 132 -4.55 -1.44 -25.01
N SER A 133 -5.51 -0.57 -25.33
CA SER A 133 -5.23 0.77 -25.87
C SER A 133 -4.46 1.63 -24.89
N TYR A 134 -4.77 1.57 -23.59
CA TYR A 134 -4.02 2.23 -22.53
C TYR A 134 -2.57 1.72 -22.49
N ILE A 135 -2.38 0.40 -22.49
CA ILE A 135 -1.05 -0.23 -22.49
C ILE A 135 -0.22 0.24 -23.70
N LEU A 136 -0.77 0.18 -24.91
CA LEU A 136 -0.07 0.59 -26.12
C LEU A 136 0.33 2.07 -26.11
N MET A 137 -0.55 2.95 -25.61
CA MET A 137 -0.25 4.38 -25.46
C MET A 137 0.93 4.61 -24.50
N ARG A 138 0.95 3.90 -23.37
CA ARG A 138 2.04 4.01 -22.37
C ARG A 138 3.37 3.48 -22.88
N PHE A 139 3.34 2.35 -23.62
CA PHE A 139 4.53 1.86 -24.30
C PHE A 139 5.04 2.84 -25.37
N GLY A 140 4.15 3.49 -26.11
CA GLY A 140 4.52 4.55 -27.06
C GLY A 140 5.22 5.72 -26.38
N ALA A 141 4.72 6.18 -25.25
CA ALA A 141 5.35 7.24 -24.45
C ALA A 141 6.73 6.81 -23.92
N PHE A 142 6.84 5.58 -23.38
CA PHE A 142 8.11 5.00 -22.94
C PHE A 142 9.15 4.96 -24.06
N PHE A 143 8.81 4.39 -25.22
CA PHE A 143 9.75 4.30 -26.36
C PHE A 143 10.15 5.67 -26.87
N SER A 144 9.22 6.62 -26.95
CA SER A 144 9.52 7.99 -27.36
C SER A 144 10.51 8.66 -26.40
N LEU A 145 10.30 8.52 -25.10
CA LEU A 145 11.19 9.06 -24.08
C LEU A 145 12.57 8.38 -24.10
N ALA A 146 12.62 7.05 -24.29
CA ALA A 146 13.87 6.31 -24.41
C ALA A 146 14.71 6.79 -25.62
N LEU A 147 14.07 6.91 -26.79
CA LEU A 147 14.71 7.43 -28.00
C LEU A 147 15.19 8.88 -27.80
N TRP A 148 14.33 9.73 -27.22
CA TRP A 148 14.68 11.11 -26.91
C TRP A 148 15.86 11.22 -25.95
N THR A 149 15.94 10.35 -24.96
CA THR A 149 17.05 10.34 -23.98
C THR A 149 18.35 9.84 -24.62
N MET A 150 18.34 8.71 -25.34
CA MET A 150 19.57 8.06 -25.82
C MET A 150 20.13 8.67 -27.11
N LEU A 151 19.28 8.99 -28.12
CA LEU A 151 19.80 9.41 -29.43
C LEU A 151 20.62 10.71 -29.40
N PRO A 152 20.16 11.79 -28.73
CA PRO A 152 21.01 12.97 -28.59
C PRO A 152 22.31 12.69 -27.85
N CYS A 153 22.31 11.83 -26.81
CA CYS A 153 23.52 11.44 -26.11
C CYS A 153 24.54 10.76 -27.04
N ILE A 154 24.07 9.88 -27.92
CA ILE A 154 24.91 9.20 -28.93
C ILE A 154 25.45 10.22 -29.95
N PHE A 155 24.59 11.10 -30.47
CA PHE A 155 25.00 12.02 -31.54
C PHE A 155 25.82 13.20 -31.05
N LEU A 156 25.58 13.71 -29.84
CA LEU A 156 26.35 14.79 -29.22
C LEU A 156 27.76 14.33 -28.82
N THR A 157 27.94 13.04 -28.52
CA THR A 157 29.23 12.47 -28.19
C THR A 157 30.15 12.42 -29.44
N PRO A 158 31.38 12.95 -29.40
CA PRO A 158 32.28 12.95 -30.53
C PRO A 158 32.77 11.51 -30.85
N LYS A 159 33.00 11.22 -32.13
CA LYS A 159 33.55 9.91 -32.54
C LYS A 159 34.91 9.59 -31.86
N ARG A 160 35.77 10.62 -31.77
CA ARG A 160 37.08 10.60 -31.09
C ARG A 160 37.26 11.93 -30.38
N LEU A 161 37.98 11.93 -29.25
CA LEU A 161 38.28 13.12 -28.50
C LEU A 161 39.74 13.49 -28.71
N SER A 162 39.98 14.74 -29.12
CA SER A 162 41.33 15.33 -29.19
C SER A 162 41.30 16.69 -28.50
N ALA A 163 42.25 16.98 -27.64
CA ALA A 163 42.26 18.22 -26.86
C ALA A 163 43.67 18.84 -26.84
N GLY A 164 43.71 20.14 -27.06
CA GLY A 164 44.92 20.98 -26.86
C GLY A 164 45.21 21.18 -25.36
N ARG A 165 46.31 21.90 -25.07
CA ARG A 165 46.77 22.11 -23.68
C ARG A 165 45.74 22.92 -22.84
N GLY A 166 45.15 23.97 -23.39
CA GLY A 166 44.15 24.79 -22.72
C GLY A 166 42.84 24.03 -22.47
N GLU A 167 42.45 23.15 -23.38
CA GLU A 167 41.25 22.33 -23.30
C GLU A 167 41.40 21.21 -22.25
N ARG A 168 42.59 20.64 -22.06
CA ARG A 168 42.90 19.69 -20.97
C ARG A 168 42.82 20.37 -19.60
N LEU A 169 43.32 21.62 -19.50
CA LEU A 169 43.23 22.42 -18.28
C LEU A 169 41.77 22.68 -17.90
N TRP A 170 40.94 23.08 -18.90
CA TRP A 170 39.52 23.29 -18.73
C TRP A 170 38.79 22.02 -18.25
N MET A 171 38.99 20.87 -18.91
CA MET A 171 38.41 19.59 -18.48
C MET A 171 38.81 19.22 -17.05
N ARG A 172 40.06 19.50 -16.64
CA ARG A 172 40.51 19.26 -15.26
C ARG A 172 39.69 20.11 -14.27
N ASN A 173 39.47 21.38 -14.57
CA ASN A 173 38.74 22.28 -13.69
C ASN A 173 37.25 21.90 -13.61
N VAL A 174 36.62 21.57 -14.74
CA VAL A 174 35.25 21.03 -14.78
C VAL A 174 35.14 19.73 -14.01
N SER A 175 36.14 18.86 -14.06
CA SER A 175 36.17 17.61 -13.28
C SER A 175 36.08 17.85 -11.77
N ILE A 176 36.66 18.93 -11.25
CA ILE A 176 36.57 19.25 -9.81
C ILE A 176 35.12 19.57 -9.44
N ILE A 177 34.47 20.43 -10.24
CA ILE A 177 33.05 20.76 -10.05
C ILE A 177 32.19 19.50 -10.17
N TRP A 178 32.51 18.65 -11.13
CA TRP A 178 31.80 17.39 -11.37
C TRP A 178 31.87 16.44 -10.19
N ILE A 179 33.08 16.21 -9.66
CA ILE A 179 33.31 15.37 -8.48
C ILE A 179 32.52 15.94 -7.29
N PHE A 180 32.56 17.28 -7.11
CA PHE A 180 31.80 17.93 -6.04
C PHE A 180 30.29 17.65 -6.16
N LEU A 181 29.68 17.78 -7.36
CA LEU A 181 28.28 17.49 -7.60
C LEU A 181 27.93 16.02 -7.33
N VAL A 182 28.77 15.09 -7.79
CA VAL A 182 28.54 13.66 -7.56
C VAL A 182 28.64 13.31 -6.07
N VAL A 183 29.66 13.81 -5.39
CA VAL A 183 29.84 13.57 -3.94
C VAL A 183 28.70 14.22 -3.15
N SER A 184 28.31 15.45 -3.49
CA SER A 184 27.17 16.11 -2.84
C SER A 184 25.89 15.29 -2.97
N GLY A 185 25.64 14.72 -4.15
CA GLY A 185 24.46 13.91 -4.39
C GLY A 185 24.45 12.58 -3.64
N LEU A 186 25.62 12.00 -3.43
CA LEU A 186 25.74 10.72 -2.71
C LEU A 186 25.58 10.87 -1.20
N TRP A 187 25.99 12.02 -0.62
CA TRP A 187 26.12 12.18 0.82
C TRP A 187 25.20 13.23 1.45
N PHE A 188 24.79 14.25 0.71
CA PHE A 188 24.12 15.41 1.29
C PHE A 188 22.72 15.68 0.74
N VAL A 189 22.34 15.08 -0.41
CA VAL A 189 21.01 15.31 -0.99
C VAL A 189 20.04 14.27 -0.46
N ARG A 190 18.91 14.75 0.07
CA ARG A 190 17.78 13.92 0.57
C ARG A 190 16.53 14.21 -0.26
N GLN A 191 15.56 13.29 -0.23
CA GLN A 191 14.31 13.47 -0.98
C GLN A 191 13.55 14.71 -0.52
N GLY A 192 13.50 14.98 0.78
CA GLY A 192 12.82 16.13 1.36
C GLY A 192 13.42 17.49 1.02
N ASP A 193 14.66 17.56 0.53
CA ASP A 193 15.30 18.85 0.21
C ASP A 193 14.58 19.65 -0.88
N VAL A 194 13.79 18.97 -1.71
CA VAL A 194 12.98 19.60 -2.78
C VAL A 194 11.53 19.83 -2.38
N TYR A 195 11.12 19.44 -1.17
CA TYR A 195 9.78 19.67 -0.64
C TYR A 195 9.57 21.14 -0.25
N GLY A 196 8.36 21.50 0.16
CA GLY A 196 8.00 22.88 0.54
C GLY A 196 7.74 23.80 -0.67
N VAL A 197 7.37 23.22 -1.82
CA VAL A 197 6.97 23.99 -3.01
C VAL A 197 5.55 24.51 -2.87
N GLY A 198 4.68 23.79 -2.17
CA GLY A 198 3.28 24.13 -1.95
C GLY A 198 2.66 23.23 -0.88
N GLU A 199 1.40 23.49 -0.53
CA GLU A 199 0.65 22.70 0.44
C GLU A 199 0.23 21.32 -0.13
N LYS A 200 0.13 21.21 -1.46
CA LYS A 200 -0.30 19.97 -2.14
C LYS A 200 0.82 18.95 -2.20
N VAL A 201 0.52 17.71 -1.82
CA VAL A 201 1.48 16.59 -1.86
C VAL A 201 1.97 16.34 -3.29
N LEU A 202 1.08 16.41 -4.29
CA LEU A 202 1.46 16.26 -5.70
C LEU A 202 2.52 17.29 -6.13
N THR A 203 2.48 18.52 -5.61
CA THR A 203 3.48 19.56 -5.94
C THR A 203 4.87 19.17 -5.43
N ASN A 204 4.95 18.67 -4.21
CA ASN A 204 6.19 18.20 -3.60
C ASN A 204 6.74 16.97 -4.35
N HIS A 205 5.89 15.97 -4.60
CA HIS A 205 6.26 14.77 -5.37
C HIS A 205 6.67 15.12 -6.82
N ALA A 206 6.04 16.12 -7.45
CA ALA A 206 6.46 16.58 -8.77
C ALA A 206 7.87 17.21 -8.76
N ALA A 207 8.32 17.81 -7.66
CA ALA A 207 9.68 18.34 -7.53
C ALA A 207 10.74 17.23 -7.42
N VAL A 208 10.39 16.06 -6.90
CA VAL A 208 11.32 14.92 -6.75
C VAL A 208 11.69 14.34 -8.11
N ASN A 209 12.99 14.13 -8.35
CA ASN A 209 13.44 13.41 -9.54
C ASN A 209 13.16 11.90 -9.37
N PRO A 210 12.42 11.27 -10.32
CA PRO A 210 12.04 9.85 -10.17
C PRO A 210 13.23 8.89 -10.18
N VAL A 211 14.31 9.22 -10.90
CA VAL A 211 15.54 8.40 -10.90
C VAL A 211 16.23 8.47 -9.54
N TYR A 212 16.19 9.65 -8.88
CA TYR A 212 16.70 9.80 -7.52
C TYR A 212 15.86 8.97 -6.54
N ALA A 213 14.53 9.11 -6.56
CA ALA A 213 13.62 8.37 -5.67
C ALA A 213 13.81 6.86 -5.82
N PHE A 214 13.87 6.35 -7.05
CA PHE A 214 14.11 4.92 -7.31
C PHE A 214 15.48 4.47 -6.80
N ALA A 215 16.54 5.23 -7.08
CA ALA A 215 17.90 4.88 -6.65
C ALA A 215 18.06 4.91 -5.12
N SER A 216 17.41 5.85 -4.42
CA SER A 216 17.41 5.92 -2.96
C SER A 216 16.70 4.71 -2.35
N SER A 217 15.57 4.28 -2.93
CA SER A 217 14.85 3.10 -2.44
C SER A 217 15.63 1.78 -2.60
N VAL A 218 16.55 1.67 -3.60
CA VAL A 218 17.44 0.52 -3.75
C VAL A 218 18.46 0.43 -2.60
N ARG A 219 18.88 1.57 -2.05
CA ARG A 219 19.89 1.61 -0.96
C ARG A 219 19.36 1.03 0.35
N THR A 220 18.06 1.04 0.57
CA THR A 220 17.43 0.51 1.78
C THR A 220 17.35 -1.02 1.82
N GLY A 221 17.55 -1.71 0.68
CA GLY A 221 17.75 -3.17 0.58
C GLY A 221 16.66 -4.03 1.24
N ASP A 222 16.92 -5.35 1.30
CA ASP A 222 16.10 -6.34 2.02
C ASP A 222 16.48 -6.47 3.51
N ASP A 223 17.51 -5.75 3.95
CA ASP A 223 17.90 -5.71 5.35
C ASP A 223 16.94 -4.81 6.13
N LEU A 224 16.19 -5.41 7.06
CA LEU A 224 15.24 -4.71 7.91
C LEU A 224 15.87 -4.25 9.23
N SER A 225 17.10 -4.70 9.53
CA SER A 225 17.80 -4.37 10.77
C SER A 225 18.10 -2.87 10.83
N GLY A 226 17.52 -2.19 11.82
CA GLY A 226 17.65 -0.74 12.00
C GLY A 226 17.06 0.10 10.86
N ARG A 227 16.18 -0.46 10.03
CA ARG A 227 15.58 0.25 8.89
C ARG A 227 14.86 1.54 9.30
N TYR A 228 14.19 1.48 10.43
CA TYR A 228 13.50 2.62 11.03
C TYR A 228 14.02 2.87 12.45
N ASP A 229 15.34 3.03 12.60
CA ASP A 229 15.97 3.51 13.84
C ASP A 229 15.75 5.04 13.95
N LEU A 230 14.51 5.40 14.27
CA LEU A 230 14.02 6.78 14.26
C LEU A 230 14.16 7.48 15.61
N LEU A 231 14.25 6.69 16.69
CA LEU A 231 14.28 7.17 18.07
C LEU A 231 15.31 6.38 18.88
N PRO A 232 15.97 7.00 19.87
CA PRO A 232 16.76 6.26 20.84
C PRO A 232 15.90 5.21 21.58
N GLU A 233 16.45 3.99 21.79
CA GLU A 233 15.71 2.87 22.38
C GLU A 233 14.95 3.20 23.69
N PRO A 234 15.56 3.92 24.68
CA PRO A 234 14.84 4.28 25.91
C PRO A 234 13.61 5.16 25.64
N GLU A 235 13.72 6.10 24.69
CA GLU A 235 12.64 7.01 24.30
C GLU A 235 11.54 6.24 23.57
N CYS A 236 11.91 5.34 22.64
CA CYS A 236 10.98 4.48 21.93
C CYS A 236 10.16 3.62 22.91
N SER A 237 10.82 2.94 23.83
CA SER A 237 10.18 2.12 24.87
C SER A 237 9.26 2.92 25.79
N ASP A 238 9.64 4.16 26.17
CA ASP A 238 8.79 5.03 26.98
C ASP A 238 7.53 5.48 26.24
N LEU A 239 7.65 5.82 24.96
CA LEU A 239 6.51 6.20 24.10
C LEU A 239 5.56 5.03 23.85
N MET A 240 6.08 3.80 23.74
CA MET A 240 5.27 2.60 23.56
C MET A 240 4.49 2.20 24.81
N ARG A 241 4.96 2.62 26.00
CA ARG A 241 4.34 2.24 27.28
C ARG A 241 2.90 2.75 27.35
N GLY A 242 1.97 1.84 27.53
CA GLY A 242 0.54 2.13 27.66
C GLY A 242 -0.23 2.32 26.35
N LEU A 243 0.43 2.26 25.17
CA LEU A 243 -0.27 2.29 23.89
C LEU A 243 -1.01 0.95 23.63
N TYR A 244 -0.41 -0.15 24.05
CA TYR A 244 -1.00 -1.49 23.96
C TYR A 244 -1.16 -2.06 25.37
N PRO A 245 -2.37 -2.00 25.95
CA PRO A 245 -2.62 -2.45 27.31
C PRO A 245 -2.51 -3.96 27.45
N GLU A 246 -2.06 -4.43 28.62
CA GLU A 246 -2.09 -5.86 28.95
C GLU A 246 -3.52 -6.41 28.99
N THR A 247 -3.72 -7.60 28.47
CA THR A 247 -5.04 -8.22 28.24
C THR A 247 -5.58 -8.95 29.48
N GLY A 248 -4.72 -9.44 30.38
CA GLY A 248 -5.11 -10.22 31.54
C GLY A 248 -6.10 -9.50 32.50
N GLY A 249 -7.21 -10.17 32.85
CA GLY A 249 -8.23 -9.63 33.76
C GLY A 249 -9.07 -8.50 33.13
N ASP A 250 -9.30 -8.59 31.87
CA ASP A 250 -10.03 -7.58 31.07
C ASP A 250 -11.52 -7.55 31.42
N VAL A 251 -12.07 -6.36 31.67
CA VAL A 251 -13.49 -6.13 31.88
C VAL A 251 -14.00 -5.27 30.75
N CYS A 252 -14.90 -5.81 29.95
CA CYS A 252 -15.43 -5.11 28.80
C CYS A 252 -16.96 -5.08 28.78
N ASP A 253 -17.50 -4.11 28.03
CA ASP A 253 -18.92 -4.08 27.70
C ASP A 253 -19.26 -5.27 26.80
N THR A 254 -20.36 -5.95 27.10
CA THR A 254 -20.82 -7.11 26.34
C THR A 254 -21.86 -6.68 25.30
N LEU A 255 -21.51 -6.85 24.03
CA LEU A 255 -22.40 -6.57 22.90
C LEU A 255 -23.21 -7.79 22.47
N LEU A 256 -22.75 -9.00 22.79
CA LEU A 256 -23.34 -10.26 22.35
C LEU A 256 -24.30 -10.84 23.40
N THR A 257 -25.34 -11.52 22.93
CA THR A 257 -26.28 -12.30 23.76
C THR A 257 -25.69 -13.64 24.19
N THR A 258 -24.69 -14.13 23.45
CA THR A 258 -24.01 -15.42 23.65
C THR A 258 -22.50 -15.27 23.46
N GLN A 259 -21.72 -16.08 24.13
CA GLN A 259 -20.27 -16.20 23.90
C GLN A 259 -19.90 -17.16 22.75
N ARG A 260 -20.89 -17.84 22.19
CA ARG A 260 -20.70 -18.83 21.12
C ARG A 260 -21.60 -18.52 19.90
N PRO A 261 -21.53 -17.30 19.33
CA PRO A 261 -22.24 -17.02 18.10
C PRO A 261 -21.62 -17.76 16.93
N ASP A 262 -22.40 -18.07 15.91
CA ASP A 262 -21.85 -18.27 14.57
C ASP A 262 -21.42 -16.91 14.02
N VAL A 263 -20.29 -16.85 13.34
CA VAL A 263 -19.72 -15.57 12.88
C VAL A 263 -19.56 -15.58 11.35
N LEU A 264 -20.18 -14.61 10.69
CA LEU A 264 -19.95 -14.32 9.27
C LEU A 264 -19.27 -12.96 9.13
N VAL A 265 -18.05 -12.93 8.63
CA VAL A 265 -17.33 -11.70 8.28
C VAL A 265 -17.59 -11.40 6.81
N VAL A 266 -18.13 -10.22 6.52
CA VAL A 266 -18.27 -9.68 5.17
C VAL A 266 -17.12 -8.71 4.94
N PHE A 267 -16.11 -9.17 4.20
CA PHE A 267 -14.86 -8.45 3.97
C PHE A 267 -14.96 -7.72 2.63
N MET A 268 -15.33 -6.43 2.69
CA MET A 268 -15.73 -5.65 1.52
C MET A 268 -14.50 -5.03 0.84
N GLU A 269 -14.26 -5.38 -0.41
CA GLU A 269 -13.14 -4.89 -1.21
C GLU A 269 -13.16 -3.36 -1.34
N SER A 270 -12.10 -2.70 -0.82
CA SER A 270 -11.82 -1.26 -0.94
C SER A 270 -12.91 -0.30 -0.42
N PHE A 271 -13.84 -0.75 0.43
CA PHE A 271 -15.06 -0.04 0.80
C PHE A 271 -14.84 1.02 1.90
N GLY A 272 -14.05 2.07 1.59
CA GLY A 272 -13.73 3.16 2.54
C GLY A 272 -14.89 4.11 2.85
N SER A 273 -14.68 5.04 3.79
CA SER A 273 -15.66 6.03 4.24
C SER A 273 -16.22 6.91 3.11
N ARG A 274 -15.45 7.08 2.03
CA ARG A 274 -15.84 7.90 0.88
C ARG A 274 -17.15 7.46 0.23
N PHE A 275 -17.52 6.20 0.37
CA PHE A 275 -18.72 5.60 -0.21
C PHE A 275 -19.88 5.49 0.77
N VAL A 276 -19.70 5.92 2.03
CA VAL A 276 -20.67 5.78 3.13
C VAL A 276 -21.12 7.15 3.60
N GLU A 277 -22.39 7.47 3.37
CA GLU A 277 -22.97 8.80 3.69
C GLU A 277 -22.88 9.12 5.18
N GLU A 278 -23.10 8.15 6.07
CA GLU A 278 -23.03 8.28 7.52
C GLU A 278 -21.62 8.61 8.04
N LEU A 279 -20.59 8.36 7.24
CA LEU A 279 -19.20 8.74 7.52
C LEU A 279 -18.76 10.03 6.81
N GLY A 280 -19.72 10.78 6.23
CA GLY A 280 -19.45 12.01 5.46
C GLY A 280 -19.03 11.74 4.01
N GLY A 281 -19.26 10.53 3.50
CA GLY A 281 -19.00 10.13 2.12
C GLY A 281 -20.04 10.62 1.12
N LEU A 282 -19.97 10.10 -0.10
CA LEU A 282 -20.85 10.47 -1.19
C LEU A 282 -22.27 9.91 -0.96
N PRO A 283 -23.31 10.76 -1.09
CA PRO A 283 -24.68 10.34 -0.85
C PRO A 283 -25.14 9.32 -1.89
N GLY A 284 -25.97 8.38 -1.43
CA GLY A 284 -26.66 7.43 -2.29
C GLY A 284 -25.78 6.36 -2.94
N VAL A 285 -24.50 6.20 -2.58
CA VAL A 285 -23.64 5.11 -3.07
C VAL A 285 -23.98 3.80 -2.36
N ALA A 286 -24.09 3.81 -1.03
CA ALA A 286 -24.33 2.65 -0.18
C ALA A 286 -25.65 2.70 0.59
N PRO A 287 -26.82 2.77 -0.06
CA PRO A 287 -28.12 2.85 0.62
C PRO A 287 -28.47 1.56 1.36
N GLY A 288 -27.92 0.41 0.97
CA GLY A 288 -28.08 -0.85 1.68
C GLY A 288 -27.45 -0.80 3.05
N LEU A 289 -26.20 -0.35 3.14
CA LEU A 289 -25.48 -0.16 4.41
C LEU A 289 -26.19 0.89 5.28
N SER A 290 -26.56 2.05 4.70
CA SER A 290 -27.31 3.11 5.40
C SER A 290 -28.59 2.59 6.06
N ARG A 291 -29.31 1.69 5.38
CA ARG A 291 -30.52 1.04 5.92
C ARG A 291 -30.19 0.12 7.10
N MET A 292 -29.05 -0.59 7.05
CA MET A 292 -28.68 -1.57 8.06
C MET A 292 -28.04 -0.95 9.32
N ILE A 293 -27.36 0.18 9.21
CA ILE A 293 -26.68 0.86 10.33
C ILE A 293 -27.56 1.05 11.57
N PRO A 294 -28.82 1.51 11.48
CA PRO A 294 -29.69 1.67 12.65
C PRO A 294 -30.06 0.38 13.38
N GLU A 295 -29.82 -0.78 12.76
CA GLU A 295 -30.19 -2.09 13.26
C GLU A 295 -29.03 -2.85 13.90
N GLY A 296 -27.81 -2.28 13.88
CA GLY A 296 -26.59 -2.93 14.36
C GLY A 296 -25.73 -2.05 15.26
N VAL A 297 -24.55 -2.59 15.61
CA VAL A 297 -23.50 -1.82 16.28
C VAL A 297 -22.58 -1.25 15.21
N PHE A 298 -22.59 0.06 15.07
CA PHE A 298 -21.83 0.78 14.04
C PHE A 298 -20.67 1.57 14.63
N TRP A 299 -19.43 1.24 14.20
CA TRP A 299 -18.22 1.98 14.58
C TRP A 299 -18.00 3.14 13.60
N GLU A 300 -18.10 4.36 14.11
CA GLU A 300 -17.95 5.58 13.31
C GLU A 300 -16.46 5.94 13.08
N ASN A 301 -15.57 5.49 13.98
CA ASN A 301 -14.15 5.79 13.97
C ASN A 301 -13.30 4.53 13.86
N TYR A 302 -13.67 3.65 12.93
CA TYR A 302 -12.88 2.50 12.52
C TYR A 302 -11.95 2.88 11.36
N TYR A 303 -10.69 2.43 11.43
CA TYR A 303 -9.66 2.76 10.44
C TYR A 303 -8.94 1.50 9.97
N SER A 304 -8.79 1.34 8.65
CA SER A 304 -7.89 0.34 8.07
C SER A 304 -6.44 0.66 8.40
N ASN A 305 -5.61 -0.37 8.64
CA ASN A 305 -4.20 -0.16 8.98
C ASN A 305 -3.37 0.29 7.77
N SER A 306 -3.80 -0.03 6.55
CA SER A 306 -3.03 0.24 5.33
C SER A 306 -3.92 0.35 4.09
N PHE A 307 -3.32 0.23 2.92
CA PHE A 307 -3.87 0.66 1.64
C PHE A 307 -4.11 -0.48 0.63
N ARG A 308 -3.96 -1.75 1.04
CA ARG A 308 -4.10 -2.92 0.15
C ARG A 308 -4.63 -4.16 0.85
N THR A 309 -5.29 -5.02 0.06
CA THR A 309 -5.93 -6.26 0.50
C THR A 309 -4.97 -7.20 1.23
N ASP A 310 -3.74 -7.39 0.74
CA ASP A 310 -2.74 -8.27 1.39
C ASP A 310 -2.39 -7.81 2.81
N ARG A 311 -2.38 -6.52 3.06
CA ARG A 311 -2.15 -5.93 4.38
C ARG A 311 -3.39 -5.96 5.25
N GLY A 312 -4.53 -5.55 4.70
CA GLY A 312 -5.81 -5.57 5.42
C GLY A 312 -6.21 -6.98 5.84
N THR A 313 -5.94 -7.99 5.01
CA THR A 313 -6.19 -9.40 5.34
C THR A 313 -5.39 -9.84 6.57
N VAL A 314 -4.09 -9.52 6.61
CA VAL A 314 -3.24 -9.85 7.76
C VAL A 314 -3.67 -9.05 9.00
N SER A 315 -3.96 -7.75 8.86
CA SER A 315 -4.41 -6.93 9.99
C SER A 315 -5.71 -7.44 10.59
N THR A 316 -6.66 -7.87 9.76
CA THR A 316 -7.95 -8.38 10.23
C THR A 316 -7.83 -9.76 10.90
N PHE A 317 -7.17 -10.72 10.24
CA PHE A 317 -7.21 -12.13 10.67
C PHE A 317 -6.03 -12.52 11.55
N SER A 318 -4.96 -11.74 11.57
CA SER A 318 -3.85 -11.94 12.51
C SER A 318 -3.78 -10.87 13.60
N GLY A 319 -4.66 -9.85 13.59
CA GLY A 319 -4.59 -8.75 14.56
C GLY A 319 -3.23 -8.08 14.56
N TRP A 320 -2.56 -7.99 13.39
CA TRP A 320 -1.19 -7.54 13.26
C TRP A 320 -1.09 -6.21 12.53
N LEU A 321 -0.06 -5.42 12.84
CA LEU A 321 0.17 -4.16 12.13
C LEU A 321 0.61 -4.42 10.67
N SER A 322 0.24 -3.51 9.79
CA SER A 322 0.81 -3.44 8.44
C SER A 322 2.20 -2.82 8.47
N TYR A 323 3.01 -3.14 7.45
CA TYR A 323 4.33 -2.56 7.22
C TYR A 323 4.31 -1.67 5.99
N THR A 324 5.19 -0.69 5.93
CA THR A 324 5.25 0.27 4.81
C THR A 324 5.62 -0.41 3.49
N ASP A 325 6.54 -1.37 3.51
CA ASP A 325 7.14 -1.98 2.33
C ASP A 325 7.15 -3.52 2.34
N VAL A 326 6.77 -4.16 3.46
CA VAL A 326 6.69 -5.61 3.59
C VAL A 326 5.24 -6.06 3.57
N GLY A 327 4.89 -6.97 2.67
CA GLY A 327 3.57 -7.64 2.63
C GLY A 327 3.66 -9.02 3.27
N LEU A 328 3.34 -9.14 4.58
CA LEU A 328 3.49 -10.38 5.34
C LEU A 328 2.78 -11.58 4.70
N MET A 329 1.67 -11.36 4.01
CA MET A 329 0.94 -12.42 3.31
C MET A 329 1.79 -13.18 2.27
N LYS A 330 2.85 -12.54 1.74
CA LYS A 330 3.78 -13.13 0.76
C LYS A 330 4.94 -13.90 1.41
N HIS A 331 5.09 -13.82 2.73
CA HIS A 331 6.19 -14.38 3.51
C HIS A 331 5.73 -15.60 4.31
N ALA A 332 5.56 -16.74 3.62
CA ALA A 332 5.03 -17.96 4.19
C ALA A 332 5.82 -18.45 5.42
N GLU A 333 7.12 -18.19 5.45
CA GLU A 333 8.02 -18.52 6.56
C GLU A 333 7.67 -17.78 7.86
N LEU A 334 6.95 -16.65 7.77
CA LEU A 334 6.55 -15.85 8.92
C LEU A 334 5.13 -16.16 9.43
N HIS A 335 4.32 -16.88 8.65
CA HIS A 335 2.91 -17.09 9.00
C HIS A 335 2.73 -17.88 10.31
N ALA A 336 3.69 -18.75 10.66
CA ALA A 336 3.65 -19.52 11.91
C ALA A 336 3.86 -18.64 13.16
N GLU A 337 4.56 -17.52 13.01
CA GLU A 337 4.85 -16.56 14.09
C GLU A 337 3.70 -15.56 14.31
N LEU A 338 2.73 -15.49 13.37
CA LEU A 338 1.60 -14.57 13.49
C LEU A 338 0.50 -15.16 14.37
N PRO A 339 -0.14 -14.34 15.22
CA PRO A 339 -1.42 -14.71 15.83
C PRO A 339 -2.46 -15.00 14.73
N SER A 340 -3.50 -15.72 15.08
CA SER A 340 -4.50 -16.09 14.08
C SER A 340 -5.90 -16.21 14.67
N LEU A 341 -6.80 -15.34 14.27
CA LEU A 341 -8.20 -15.39 14.64
C LEU A 341 -8.87 -16.73 14.24
N PRO A 342 -8.70 -17.26 13.00
CA PRO A 342 -9.24 -18.57 12.65
C PRO A 342 -8.70 -19.71 13.54
N ARG A 343 -7.39 -19.76 13.82
CA ARG A 343 -6.81 -20.80 14.72
C ARG A 343 -7.30 -20.67 16.16
N SER A 344 -7.47 -19.43 16.67
CA SER A 344 -8.02 -19.23 18.02
C SER A 344 -9.45 -19.73 18.11
N LEU A 345 -10.28 -19.49 17.09
CA LEU A 345 -11.65 -20.00 17.00
C LEU A 345 -11.69 -21.52 16.77
N GLU A 346 -10.81 -22.07 15.95
CA GLU A 346 -10.70 -23.53 15.74
C GLU A 346 -10.39 -24.27 17.04
N ARG A 347 -9.49 -23.75 17.90
CA ARG A 347 -9.21 -24.31 19.23
C ARG A 347 -10.46 -24.37 20.12
N GLU A 348 -11.41 -23.48 19.88
CA GLU A 348 -12.71 -23.40 20.55
C GLU A 348 -13.81 -24.22 19.85
N GLY A 349 -13.44 -25.01 18.84
CA GLY A 349 -14.35 -25.91 18.12
C GLY A 349 -15.13 -25.27 16.97
N TYR A 350 -14.68 -24.12 16.46
CA TYR A 350 -15.28 -23.50 15.28
C TYR A 350 -14.77 -24.17 14.00
N GLU A 351 -15.67 -24.41 13.06
CA GLU A 351 -15.35 -24.75 11.68
C GLU A 351 -15.09 -23.46 10.90
N THR A 352 -13.92 -23.37 10.23
CA THR A 352 -13.46 -22.13 9.60
C THR A 352 -13.51 -22.19 8.08
N SER A 353 -14.10 -21.21 7.42
CA SER A 353 -14.23 -21.16 5.98
C SER A 353 -14.01 -19.76 5.40
N PHE A 354 -13.52 -19.70 4.14
CA PHE A 354 -13.28 -18.45 3.44
C PHE A 354 -13.76 -18.55 1.98
N ILE A 355 -14.61 -17.61 1.58
CA ILE A 355 -15.11 -17.48 0.20
C ILE A 355 -14.41 -16.28 -0.44
N TYR A 356 -13.73 -16.51 -1.56
CA TYR A 356 -13.18 -15.49 -2.43
C TYR A 356 -13.43 -15.89 -3.89
N ALA A 357 -14.35 -15.24 -4.53
CA ALA A 357 -14.85 -15.65 -5.84
C ALA A 357 -13.89 -15.37 -7.02
N GLY A 358 -12.63 -15.12 -6.75
CA GLY A 358 -11.52 -14.98 -7.68
C GLY A 358 -10.39 -15.97 -7.41
N GLN A 359 -9.26 -15.80 -8.10
CA GLN A 359 -8.10 -16.68 -7.95
C GLN A 359 -7.35 -16.41 -6.63
N MET A 360 -7.31 -17.40 -5.75
CA MET A 360 -6.58 -17.29 -4.46
C MET A 360 -5.07 -17.46 -4.59
N THR A 361 -4.54 -17.85 -5.75
CA THR A 361 -3.10 -18.04 -5.98
C THR A 361 -2.33 -16.73 -5.98
N ASN A 362 -3.01 -15.60 -6.21
CA ASN A 362 -2.41 -14.29 -6.26
C ASN A 362 -1.90 -13.83 -4.89
N MET A 363 -0.70 -13.22 -4.85
CA MET A 363 -0.04 -12.62 -3.68
C MET A 363 0.13 -13.56 -2.47
N GLY A 364 0.13 -14.89 -2.66
CA GLY A 364 0.25 -15.86 -1.57
C GLY A 364 -1.00 -15.99 -0.70
N LYS A 365 -2.17 -15.50 -1.17
CA LYS A 365 -3.42 -15.49 -0.39
C LYS A 365 -3.83 -16.88 0.07
N ARG A 366 -3.87 -17.88 -0.83
CA ARG A 366 -4.24 -19.26 -0.47
C ARG A 366 -3.34 -19.80 0.64
N GLN A 367 -2.02 -19.69 0.44
CA GLN A 367 -1.05 -20.18 1.42
C GLN A 367 -1.17 -19.49 2.78
N TYR A 368 -1.42 -18.17 2.78
CA TYR A 368 -1.67 -17.43 4.02
C TYR A 368 -2.94 -17.95 4.72
N LEU A 369 -4.06 -18.04 4.01
CA LEU A 369 -5.34 -18.48 4.58
C LEU A 369 -5.26 -19.90 5.15
N GLU A 370 -4.60 -20.83 4.46
CA GLU A 370 -4.33 -22.19 4.95
C GLU A 370 -3.44 -22.16 6.20
N ASN A 371 -2.35 -21.39 6.17
CA ASN A 371 -1.41 -21.30 7.29
C ASN A 371 -2.00 -20.63 8.53
N VAL A 372 -2.96 -19.71 8.40
CA VAL A 372 -3.66 -19.11 9.54
C VAL A 372 -4.88 -19.89 9.99
N GLY A 373 -5.20 -21.04 9.36
CA GLY A 373 -6.16 -22.02 9.88
C GLY A 373 -7.56 -21.95 9.29
N PHE A 374 -7.75 -21.39 8.09
CA PHE A 374 -8.99 -21.61 7.35
C PHE A 374 -8.99 -23.03 6.77
N ARG A 375 -9.99 -23.84 7.11
CA ARG A 375 -10.11 -25.26 6.69
C ARG A 375 -10.76 -25.42 5.33
N HIS A 376 -11.78 -24.61 5.04
CA HIS A 376 -12.53 -24.66 3.79
C HIS A 376 -12.32 -23.38 3.00
N LEU A 377 -11.69 -23.50 1.82
CA LEU A 377 -11.44 -22.39 0.92
C LEU A 377 -12.26 -22.57 -0.35
N TYR A 378 -13.11 -21.57 -0.65
CA TYR A 378 -13.93 -21.51 -1.85
C TYR A 378 -13.42 -20.39 -2.74
N ASP A 379 -12.69 -20.74 -3.80
CA ASP A 379 -12.19 -19.81 -4.82
C ASP A 379 -13.03 -19.88 -6.11
N ASP A 380 -12.53 -19.32 -7.22
CA ASP A 380 -13.20 -19.34 -8.52
C ASP A 380 -13.59 -20.74 -8.99
N THR A 381 -12.88 -21.78 -8.57
CA THR A 381 -13.19 -23.19 -8.92
C THR A 381 -14.44 -23.73 -8.21
N ALA A 382 -14.91 -23.08 -7.16
CA ALA A 382 -16.13 -23.45 -6.45
C ALA A 382 -17.41 -22.95 -7.13
N PHE A 383 -17.27 -22.25 -8.25
CA PHE A 383 -18.36 -21.66 -9.04
C PHE A 383 -18.40 -22.28 -10.43
N SER A 384 -19.58 -22.42 -11.00
CA SER A 384 -19.71 -22.97 -12.36
C SER A 384 -19.30 -21.96 -13.43
N ALA A 385 -18.70 -22.43 -14.52
CA ALA A 385 -18.15 -21.59 -15.58
C ALA A 385 -19.19 -20.76 -16.35
N ASP A 386 -20.48 -21.08 -16.23
CA ASP A 386 -21.59 -20.35 -16.82
C ASP A 386 -22.12 -19.21 -15.92
N GLN A 387 -21.63 -19.11 -14.69
CA GLN A 387 -22.02 -18.02 -13.82
C GLN A 387 -21.41 -16.69 -14.27
N ALA A 388 -22.19 -15.62 -14.17
CA ALA A 388 -21.78 -14.30 -14.61
C ALA A 388 -20.57 -13.80 -13.80
N SER A 389 -19.52 -13.38 -14.50
CA SER A 389 -18.25 -12.98 -13.92
C SER A 389 -17.73 -11.68 -14.53
N GLY A 390 -16.95 -10.96 -13.74
CA GLY A 390 -16.11 -9.83 -14.16
C GLY A 390 -14.67 -10.27 -14.45
N SER A 391 -13.76 -9.31 -14.54
CA SER A 391 -12.35 -9.56 -14.87
C SER A 391 -11.57 -10.33 -13.78
N TRP A 392 -12.06 -10.35 -12.54
CA TRP A 392 -11.36 -10.96 -11.41
C TRP A 392 -12.01 -12.23 -10.86
N GLY A 393 -13.23 -12.55 -11.27
CA GLY A 393 -14.00 -13.69 -10.79
C GLY A 393 -15.49 -13.46 -10.88
N VAL A 394 -16.30 -14.28 -10.23
CA VAL A 394 -17.76 -14.12 -10.24
C VAL A 394 -18.19 -12.88 -9.45
N TYR A 395 -19.34 -12.31 -9.86
CA TYR A 395 -19.88 -11.11 -9.23
C TYR A 395 -20.31 -11.34 -7.77
N ASP A 396 -20.26 -10.27 -6.96
CA ASP A 396 -20.60 -10.30 -5.52
C ASP A 396 -21.99 -10.87 -5.24
N SER A 397 -22.98 -10.67 -6.10
CA SER A 397 -24.30 -11.27 -5.91
C SER A 397 -24.26 -12.80 -5.84
N ILE A 398 -23.34 -13.43 -6.60
CA ILE A 398 -23.18 -14.88 -6.67
C ILE A 398 -22.38 -15.39 -5.45
N SER A 399 -21.28 -14.73 -5.09
CA SER A 399 -20.50 -15.10 -3.89
C SER A 399 -21.30 -14.90 -2.60
N CYS A 400 -22.09 -13.84 -2.52
CA CYS A 400 -23.02 -13.60 -1.42
C CYS A 400 -24.12 -14.67 -1.34
N GLN A 401 -24.69 -15.10 -2.48
CA GLN A 401 -25.64 -16.21 -2.51
C GLN A 401 -25.01 -17.51 -2.01
N LYS A 402 -23.77 -17.80 -2.43
CA LYS A 402 -23.01 -18.97 -1.93
C LYS A 402 -22.84 -18.93 -0.42
N ALA A 403 -22.55 -17.76 0.15
CA ALA A 403 -22.47 -17.61 1.61
C ALA A 403 -23.82 -17.93 2.28
N VAL A 404 -24.94 -17.46 1.75
CA VAL A 404 -26.29 -17.78 2.26
C VAL A 404 -26.59 -19.28 2.21
N GLU A 405 -26.23 -19.93 1.09
CA GLU A 405 -26.40 -21.39 0.93
C GLU A 405 -25.61 -22.17 1.98
N LEU A 406 -24.35 -21.81 2.21
CA LEU A 406 -23.50 -22.47 3.19
C LEU A 406 -23.99 -22.23 4.63
N VAL A 407 -24.37 -20.99 4.97
CA VAL A 407 -24.97 -20.69 6.29
C VAL A 407 -26.25 -21.48 6.50
N GLY A 408 -27.09 -21.62 5.50
CA GLY A 408 -28.33 -22.43 5.57
C GLY A 408 -28.09 -23.92 5.81
N GLN A 409 -26.89 -24.43 5.55
CA GLN A 409 -26.50 -25.81 5.78
C GLN A 409 -25.91 -26.05 7.18
N TRP A 410 -25.64 -25.02 7.96
CA TRP A 410 -25.10 -25.17 9.31
C TRP A 410 -26.09 -25.86 10.23
N ASN A 411 -25.70 -27.00 10.74
CA ASN A 411 -26.51 -27.86 11.58
C ASN A 411 -25.71 -28.32 12.81
N GLY A 412 -25.77 -27.52 13.87
CA GLY A 412 -24.96 -27.75 15.07
C GLY A 412 -23.50 -27.32 14.88
N GLY A 413 -22.74 -27.39 15.99
CA GLY A 413 -21.37 -26.83 15.99
C GLY A 413 -21.35 -25.30 16.05
N HIS A 414 -20.17 -24.76 15.78
CA HIS A 414 -19.93 -23.32 15.69
C HIS A 414 -19.16 -23.02 14.40
N HIS A 415 -19.51 -21.95 13.73
CA HIS A 415 -18.95 -21.64 12.43
C HIS A 415 -18.36 -20.24 12.40
N PHE A 416 -17.20 -20.13 11.76
CA PHE A 416 -16.56 -18.87 11.41
C PHE A 416 -16.35 -18.83 9.90
N MET A 417 -17.10 -18.00 9.22
CA MET A 417 -17.01 -17.86 7.75
C MET A 417 -16.63 -16.43 7.39
N VAL A 418 -15.82 -16.30 6.35
CA VAL A 418 -15.53 -15.03 5.70
C VAL A 418 -16.03 -15.08 4.27
N VAL A 419 -16.73 -14.05 3.82
CA VAL A 419 -17.00 -13.79 2.40
C VAL A 419 -16.33 -12.48 2.01
N GLN A 420 -15.36 -12.56 1.10
CA GLN A 420 -14.70 -11.39 0.56
C GLN A 420 -15.36 -11.00 -0.77
N THR A 421 -15.81 -9.74 -0.87
CA THR A 421 -16.35 -9.18 -2.12
C THR A 421 -15.23 -8.84 -3.10
N LEU A 422 -15.58 -8.64 -4.37
CA LEU A 422 -14.61 -8.45 -5.44
C LEU A 422 -15.06 -7.44 -6.50
N SER A 423 -16.37 -7.19 -6.62
CA SER A 423 -16.93 -6.41 -7.73
C SER A 423 -16.60 -4.92 -7.70
N SER A 424 -16.19 -4.37 -6.56
CA SER A 424 -15.69 -3.00 -6.40
C SER A 424 -14.24 -2.80 -6.87
N HIS A 425 -13.54 -3.87 -7.30
CA HIS A 425 -12.18 -3.82 -7.85
C HIS A 425 -12.15 -3.31 -9.30
N GLU A 426 -11.02 -2.71 -9.73
CA GLU A 426 -10.81 -2.36 -11.14
C GLU A 426 -10.93 -3.62 -12.03
N PRO A 427 -11.48 -3.50 -13.22
CA PRO A 427 -11.86 -2.31 -14.00
C PRO A 427 -13.31 -1.83 -13.77
N TRP A 428 -13.97 -2.21 -12.67
CA TRP A 428 -15.33 -1.79 -12.26
C TRP A 428 -16.42 -2.16 -13.25
N ASP A 429 -16.27 -3.30 -13.89
CA ASP A 429 -17.27 -3.86 -14.82
C ASP A 429 -18.29 -4.65 -14.02
N VAL A 430 -19.44 -4.04 -13.75
CA VAL A 430 -20.55 -4.66 -13.01
C VAL A 430 -21.85 -4.54 -13.80
N PRO A 431 -22.79 -5.49 -13.66
CA PRO A 431 -24.10 -5.44 -14.33
C PRO A 431 -25.06 -4.50 -13.58
N TYR A 432 -24.61 -3.27 -13.25
CA TYR A 432 -25.34 -2.34 -12.41
C TYR A 432 -25.04 -0.89 -12.81
N HIS A 433 -26.09 -0.13 -13.17
CA HIS A 433 -25.96 1.21 -13.74
C HIS A 433 -26.97 2.17 -13.08
N ARG A 434 -26.80 2.43 -11.79
CA ARG A 434 -27.68 3.32 -11.01
C ARG A 434 -27.14 4.75 -10.92
N LEU A 435 -25.83 4.90 -11.04
CA LEU A 435 -25.10 6.16 -10.92
C LEU A 435 -24.38 6.48 -12.23
N ASP A 436 -24.04 7.74 -12.47
CA ASP A 436 -23.36 8.17 -13.71
C ASP A 436 -21.87 7.77 -13.75
N ASP A 437 -21.27 7.47 -12.62
CA ASP A 437 -19.85 7.12 -12.49
C ASP A 437 -19.70 5.60 -12.38
N LYS A 438 -18.81 5.03 -13.21
CA LYS A 438 -18.54 3.58 -13.28
C LYS A 438 -18.00 3.02 -11.96
N ILE A 439 -17.10 3.76 -11.28
CA ILE A 439 -16.53 3.37 -10.01
C ILE A 439 -17.64 3.33 -8.95
N LEU A 440 -18.43 4.40 -8.87
CA LEU A 440 -19.52 4.47 -7.90
C LEU A 440 -20.58 3.38 -8.14
N ASN A 441 -20.82 2.97 -9.39
CA ASN A 441 -21.71 1.85 -9.70
C ASN A 441 -21.17 0.53 -9.17
N ALA A 442 -19.85 0.29 -9.22
CA ALA A 442 -19.24 -0.92 -8.69
C ALA A 442 -19.39 -1.02 -7.17
N PHE A 443 -19.13 0.07 -6.44
CA PHE A 443 -19.38 0.12 -5.00
C PHE A 443 -20.87 0.00 -4.64
N ALA A 444 -21.76 0.64 -5.40
CA ALA A 444 -23.19 0.52 -5.22
C ALA A 444 -23.70 -0.91 -5.52
N TYR A 445 -23.07 -1.63 -6.42
CA TYR A 445 -23.37 -3.04 -6.70
C TYR A 445 -22.95 -3.95 -5.54
N THR A 446 -21.75 -3.75 -4.99
CA THR A 446 -21.29 -4.46 -3.80
C THR A 446 -22.23 -4.22 -2.62
N ASP A 447 -22.59 -2.96 -2.33
CA ASP A 447 -23.58 -2.60 -1.29
C ASP A 447 -24.91 -3.32 -1.49
N HIS A 448 -25.45 -3.30 -2.71
CA HIS A 448 -26.70 -3.98 -3.05
C HIS A 448 -26.60 -5.49 -2.83
N SER A 449 -25.51 -6.13 -3.27
CA SER A 449 -25.30 -7.57 -3.14
C SER A 449 -25.20 -7.99 -1.67
N VAL A 450 -24.47 -7.24 -0.85
CA VAL A 450 -24.37 -7.47 0.60
C VAL A 450 -25.71 -7.27 1.30
N ALA A 451 -26.45 -6.22 0.95
CA ALA A 451 -27.78 -5.98 1.53
C ALA A 451 -28.77 -7.12 1.20
N CYS A 452 -28.78 -7.62 -0.05
CA CYS A 452 -29.58 -8.78 -0.45
C CYS A 452 -29.18 -10.06 0.29
N MET A 453 -27.88 -10.27 0.51
CA MET A 453 -27.36 -11.37 1.32
C MET A 453 -27.91 -11.32 2.74
N VAL A 454 -27.78 -10.17 3.41
CA VAL A 454 -28.28 -9.97 4.79
C VAL A 454 -29.79 -10.19 4.87
N ASP A 455 -30.57 -9.66 3.93
CA ASP A 455 -32.02 -9.88 3.87
C ASP A 455 -32.39 -11.35 3.68
N SER A 456 -31.53 -12.14 3.02
CA SER A 456 -31.70 -13.58 2.86
C SER A 456 -31.31 -14.36 4.13
N LEU A 457 -30.19 -13.97 4.78
CA LEU A 457 -29.75 -14.57 6.05
C LEU A 457 -30.77 -14.38 7.17
N ARG A 458 -31.47 -13.23 7.23
CA ARG A 458 -32.54 -12.95 8.20
C ARG A 458 -33.71 -13.95 8.14
N ARG A 459 -33.88 -14.65 7.03
CA ARG A 459 -34.96 -15.65 6.85
C ARG A 459 -34.53 -17.05 7.28
N LEU A 460 -33.26 -17.25 7.57
CA LEU A 460 -32.72 -18.54 7.99
C LEU A 460 -32.85 -18.70 9.51
N PRO A 461 -33.10 -19.93 10.01
CA PRO A 461 -33.10 -20.20 11.44
C PRO A 461 -31.76 -19.87 12.13
N GLN A 462 -30.66 -19.97 11.40
CA GLN A 462 -29.31 -19.66 11.87
C GLN A 462 -29.14 -18.19 12.27
N TRP A 463 -30.01 -17.29 11.78
CA TRP A 463 -29.95 -15.86 12.10
C TRP A 463 -29.97 -15.58 13.60
N ASP A 464 -30.71 -16.35 14.38
CA ASP A 464 -30.90 -16.11 15.82
C ASP A 464 -29.58 -16.19 16.61
N ASN A 465 -28.60 -17.00 16.14
CA ASN A 465 -27.26 -17.13 16.73
C ASN A 465 -26.16 -16.53 15.86
N LEU A 466 -26.51 -15.85 14.77
CA LEU A 466 -25.54 -15.32 13.83
C LEU A 466 -25.07 -13.91 14.23
N LEU A 467 -23.75 -13.70 14.22
CA LEU A 467 -23.10 -12.40 14.21
C LEU A 467 -22.56 -12.13 12.81
N VAL A 468 -23.05 -11.13 12.14
CA VAL A 468 -22.51 -10.63 10.86
C VAL A 468 -21.63 -9.41 11.13
N VAL A 469 -20.36 -9.49 10.77
CA VAL A 469 -19.36 -8.43 10.91
C VAL A 469 -19.01 -7.92 9.52
N MET A 470 -19.44 -6.72 9.17
CA MET A 470 -19.13 -6.08 7.89
C MET A 470 -18.01 -5.07 8.08
N LEU A 471 -16.94 -5.17 7.31
CA LEU A 471 -15.80 -4.25 7.31
C LEU A 471 -15.06 -4.34 5.97
N PRO A 472 -14.36 -3.30 5.52
CA PRO A 472 -13.51 -3.39 4.35
C PRO A 472 -12.11 -3.91 4.67
N ASP A 473 -11.41 -4.36 3.63
CA ASP A 473 -9.98 -4.67 3.69
C ASP A 473 -9.12 -3.40 3.74
N HIS A 474 -9.48 -2.36 2.99
CA HIS A 474 -8.87 -1.01 2.99
C HIS A 474 -9.83 0.02 2.36
N GLY A 475 -9.40 1.28 2.30
CA GLY A 475 -10.09 2.33 1.55
C GLY A 475 -9.67 2.39 0.09
N TYR A 476 -10.41 3.15 -0.73
CA TYR A 476 -10.10 3.42 -2.13
C TYR A 476 -9.79 4.91 -2.38
N LEU A 477 -8.80 5.19 -3.25
CA LEU A 477 -8.34 6.57 -3.58
C LEU A 477 -9.31 7.33 -4.52
N TYR A 478 -10.59 7.34 -4.19
CA TYR A 478 -11.57 8.08 -4.98
C TYR A 478 -11.54 9.57 -4.65
N ARG A 479 -10.77 10.35 -5.42
CA ARG A 479 -10.56 11.79 -5.23
C ARG A 479 -10.02 12.16 -3.84
N GLN A 480 -9.26 11.27 -3.24
CA GLN A 480 -8.56 11.44 -1.97
C GLN A 480 -7.10 11.01 -2.14
N GLY A 481 -6.21 11.44 -1.23
CA GLY A 481 -4.84 10.95 -1.09
C GLY A 481 -4.64 10.26 0.25
N TYR A 482 -3.45 9.72 0.50
CA TYR A 482 -3.09 9.17 1.82
C TYR A 482 -2.87 10.26 2.88
N ASP A 483 -2.76 11.50 2.45
CA ASP A 483 -2.74 12.71 3.29
C ASP A 483 -4.14 13.12 3.79
N ASP A 484 -5.19 12.41 3.37
CA ASP A 484 -6.55 12.53 3.88
C ASP A 484 -6.86 11.36 4.84
N PRO A 485 -7.08 11.62 6.14
CA PRO A 485 -7.46 10.56 7.09
C PRO A 485 -8.70 9.78 6.69
N GLY A 486 -9.58 10.39 5.90
CA GLY A 486 -10.77 9.76 5.36
C GLY A 486 -10.49 8.58 4.44
N PHE A 487 -9.27 8.47 3.87
CA PHE A 487 -8.87 7.28 3.11
C PHE A 487 -8.84 6.03 3.99
N PHE A 488 -8.26 6.13 5.19
CA PHE A 488 -8.14 5.00 6.11
C PHE A 488 -9.40 4.76 6.94
N ARG A 489 -10.23 5.80 7.13
CA ARG A 489 -11.51 5.66 7.82
C ARG A 489 -12.46 4.81 6.99
N ALA A 490 -13.16 3.89 7.65
CA ALA A 490 -13.97 2.88 6.98
C ALA A 490 -15.19 2.50 7.82
N PRO A 491 -16.27 1.97 7.23
CA PRO A 491 -17.39 1.46 7.99
C PRO A 491 -17.04 0.13 8.64
N MET A 492 -17.43 -0.04 9.91
CA MET A 492 -17.56 -1.36 10.51
C MET A 492 -18.93 -1.46 11.16
N LEU A 493 -19.69 -2.50 10.76
CA LEU A 493 -21.04 -2.75 11.25
C LEU A 493 -21.16 -4.20 11.72
N TRP A 494 -21.52 -4.40 12.98
CA TRP A 494 -21.92 -5.70 13.52
C TRP A 494 -23.44 -5.77 13.59
N MET A 495 -24.02 -6.88 13.14
CA MET A 495 -25.46 -7.12 13.19
C MET A 495 -25.80 -8.61 13.32
N GLY A 496 -27.04 -8.94 13.50
CA GLY A 496 -27.51 -10.33 13.62
C GLY A 496 -28.24 -10.61 14.94
N GLY A 497 -28.84 -11.78 15.06
CA GLY A 497 -29.58 -12.18 16.25
C GLY A 497 -28.72 -12.41 17.50
N ALA A 498 -27.41 -12.60 17.30
CA ALA A 498 -26.46 -12.70 18.40
C ALA A 498 -26.13 -11.35 19.08
N LEU A 499 -26.59 -10.20 18.54
CA LEU A 499 -26.42 -8.89 19.17
C LEU A 499 -27.52 -8.61 20.22
N ARG A 500 -27.14 -7.90 21.27
CA ARG A 500 -28.10 -7.44 22.32
C ARG A 500 -28.98 -6.30 21.85
N GLU A 501 -28.34 -5.24 21.35
CA GLU A 501 -29.02 -4.01 20.93
C GLU A 501 -28.17 -3.23 19.93
N PRO A 502 -28.79 -2.45 19.05
CA PRO A 502 -28.08 -1.53 18.17
C PRO A 502 -27.40 -0.41 18.98
N ARG A 503 -26.20 0.02 18.52
CA ARG A 503 -25.43 1.08 19.16
C ARG A 503 -24.51 1.78 18.16
N ARG A 504 -24.30 3.07 18.33
CA ARG A 504 -23.22 3.80 17.67
C ARG A 504 -22.00 3.87 18.58
N MET A 505 -20.83 3.57 18.02
CA MET A 505 -19.56 3.53 18.72
C MET A 505 -18.64 4.61 18.14
N ASP A 506 -18.23 5.57 18.95
CA ASP A 506 -17.36 6.67 18.57
C ASP A 506 -15.87 6.43 18.94
N VAL A 507 -15.60 5.28 19.57
CA VAL A 507 -14.23 4.90 19.97
C VAL A 507 -13.32 4.71 18.74
N LEU A 508 -12.11 5.26 18.80
CA LEU A 508 -11.08 5.06 17.79
C LEU A 508 -10.62 3.59 17.80
N MET A 509 -10.65 2.95 16.64
CA MET A 509 -10.32 1.54 16.46
C MET A 509 -9.57 1.31 15.16
N ASN A 510 -8.47 0.58 15.22
CA ASN A 510 -7.80 0.07 14.03
C ASN A 510 -8.39 -1.27 13.58
N GLN A 511 -8.15 -1.61 12.33
CA GLN A 511 -8.53 -2.90 11.74
C GLN A 511 -7.90 -4.08 12.49
N SER A 512 -6.65 -3.95 12.93
CA SER A 512 -5.97 -4.95 13.75
C SER A 512 -6.65 -5.21 15.11
N ASP A 513 -7.42 -4.27 15.63
CA ASP A 513 -8.09 -4.39 16.93
C ASP A 513 -9.34 -5.29 16.88
N LEU A 514 -9.80 -5.68 15.68
CA LEU A 514 -10.94 -6.56 15.54
C LEU A 514 -10.72 -7.90 16.24
N ALA A 515 -9.52 -8.51 16.10
CA ALA A 515 -9.24 -9.84 16.63
C ALA A 515 -9.41 -9.87 18.15
N ALA A 516 -8.72 -9.02 18.89
CA ALA A 516 -8.83 -8.96 20.36
C ALA A 516 -10.23 -8.56 20.82
N THR A 517 -10.88 -7.61 20.12
CA THR A 517 -12.23 -7.16 20.48
C THR A 517 -13.25 -8.28 20.29
N LEU A 518 -13.22 -9.00 19.16
CA LEU A 518 -14.14 -10.10 18.90
C LEU A 518 -13.91 -11.28 19.85
N LEU A 519 -12.64 -11.73 20.02
CA LEU A 519 -12.29 -12.83 20.93
C LEU A 519 -12.72 -12.50 22.37
N SER A 520 -12.51 -11.27 22.83
CA SER A 520 -12.96 -10.84 24.16
C SER A 520 -14.48 -10.92 24.32
N GLN A 521 -15.27 -10.52 23.29
CA GLN A 521 -16.75 -10.67 23.32
C GLN A 521 -17.18 -12.13 23.39
N MET A 522 -16.37 -13.05 22.86
CA MET A 522 -16.61 -14.49 22.90
C MET A 522 -16.01 -15.17 24.13
N GLY A 523 -15.39 -14.40 25.05
CA GLY A 523 -14.76 -14.94 26.26
C GLY A 523 -13.50 -15.78 25.97
N ILE A 524 -12.87 -15.57 24.83
CA ILE A 524 -11.67 -16.30 24.39
C ILE A 524 -10.42 -15.45 24.71
N ALA A 525 -9.38 -16.10 25.24
CA ALA A 525 -8.11 -15.45 25.52
C ALA A 525 -7.46 -14.89 24.25
N HIS A 526 -6.86 -13.71 24.35
CA HIS A 526 -6.24 -12.99 23.24
C HIS A 526 -4.89 -12.37 23.61
N ASP A 527 -4.20 -12.94 24.60
CA ASP A 527 -2.88 -12.49 25.05
C ASP A 527 -1.80 -12.65 23.97
N ASP A 528 -2.04 -13.54 22.99
CA ASP A 528 -1.15 -13.79 21.85
C ASP A 528 -1.15 -12.68 20.80
N TYR A 529 -1.98 -11.63 20.96
CA TYR A 529 -2.19 -10.58 19.95
C TYR A 529 -1.57 -9.23 20.37
N PRO A 530 -0.24 -9.06 20.28
CA PRO A 530 0.47 -7.89 20.84
C PRO A 530 0.09 -6.57 20.18
N TRP A 531 -0.42 -6.58 18.96
CA TRP A 531 -0.80 -5.39 18.19
C TRP A 531 -2.32 -5.23 18.02
N SER A 532 -3.11 -6.04 18.70
CA SER A 532 -4.57 -5.99 18.68
C SER A 532 -5.09 -5.62 20.06
N ARG A 533 -5.86 -4.55 20.14
CA ARG A 533 -6.40 -4.04 21.40
C ARG A 533 -7.88 -4.38 21.51
N ASN A 534 -8.35 -4.78 22.68
CA ASN A 534 -9.77 -4.84 22.97
C ASN A 534 -10.31 -3.42 23.22
N VAL A 535 -10.93 -2.80 22.22
CA VAL A 535 -11.40 -1.41 22.29
C VAL A 535 -12.60 -1.22 23.23
N LEU A 536 -13.23 -2.30 23.66
CA LEU A 536 -14.34 -2.30 24.64
C LEU A 536 -13.86 -2.50 26.08
N SER A 537 -12.56 -2.74 26.26
CA SER A 537 -11.95 -2.90 27.57
C SER A 537 -11.89 -1.60 28.35
N ARG A 538 -12.11 -1.68 29.67
CA ARG A 538 -11.81 -0.55 30.58
C ARG A 538 -10.34 -0.19 30.65
N LYS A 539 -9.45 -1.07 30.21
CA LYS A 539 -8.01 -0.82 30.11
C LYS A 539 -7.63 -0.02 28.86
N TYR A 540 -8.53 0.09 27.88
CA TYR A 540 -8.32 0.90 26.70
C TYR A 540 -8.51 2.39 27.00
N THR A 541 -7.56 2.95 27.76
CA THR A 541 -7.64 4.32 28.30
C THR A 541 -7.07 5.38 27.37
N TYR A 542 -6.32 4.97 26.34
CA TYR A 542 -5.76 5.87 25.32
C TYR A 542 -6.16 5.39 23.92
N PRO A 543 -7.36 5.76 23.45
CA PRO A 543 -7.81 5.44 22.10
C PRO A 543 -7.02 6.21 21.04
N PHE A 544 -6.45 5.48 20.08
CA PHE A 544 -5.75 6.03 18.94
C PHE A 544 -5.88 5.12 17.71
N VAL A 545 -5.54 5.65 16.54
CA VAL A 545 -5.35 4.88 15.32
C VAL A 545 -3.99 5.16 14.72
N TYR A 546 -3.37 4.11 14.18
CA TYR A 546 -2.11 4.12 13.47
C TYR A 546 -2.29 3.48 12.11
N CYS A 547 -1.97 4.21 11.04
CA CYS A 547 -2.05 3.72 9.68
C CYS A 547 -0.75 4.03 8.95
N ASN A 548 -0.40 3.21 7.97
CA ASN A 548 0.79 3.42 7.18
C ASN A 548 0.61 3.06 5.70
N TRP A 549 1.48 3.63 4.89
CA TRP A 549 1.65 3.30 3.47
C TRP A 549 3.15 3.42 3.13
N PRO A 550 3.60 3.01 1.94
CA PRO A 550 5.03 2.98 1.62
C PRO A 550 5.80 4.28 1.87
N ALA A 551 5.14 5.42 1.73
CA ALA A 551 5.77 6.73 1.87
C ALA A 551 5.34 7.49 3.14
N GLY A 552 4.56 6.90 4.06
CA GLY A 552 4.12 7.71 5.19
C GLY A 552 3.39 7.00 6.32
N LEU A 553 3.09 7.80 7.35
CA LEU A 553 2.40 7.42 8.58
C LEU A 553 1.26 8.38 8.88
N LEU A 554 0.19 7.85 9.42
CA LEU A 554 -0.88 8.60 10.07
C LEU A 554 -1.03 8.11 11.51
N PHE A 555 -1.13 9.05 12.44
CA PHE A 555 -1.53 8.80 13.81
C PHE A 555 -2.64 9.78 14.18
N ALA A 556 -3.72 9.27 14.74
CA ALA A 556 -4.80 10.11 15.25
C ALA A 556 -5.27 9.61 16.62
N ASP A 557 -5.54 10.55 17.51
CA ASP A 557 -6.13 10.31 18.83
C ASP A 557 -7.23 11.35 19.10
N SER A 558 -7.76 11.39 20.34
CA SER A 558 -8.79 12.34 20.73
C SER A 558 -8.36 13.82 20.63
N THR A 559 -7.06 14.09 20.53
CA THR A 559 -6.50 15.46 20.47
C THR A 559 -6.32 15.95 19.04
N GLY A 560 -6.23 15.05 18.04
CA GLY A 560 -6.07 15.43 16.65
C GLY A 560 -5.39 14.38 15.78
N THR A 561 -4.88 14.83 14.63
CA THR A 561 -4.26 13.97 13.62
C THR A 561 -2.91 14.52 13.18
N SER A 562 -1.93 13.63 13.09
CA SER A 562 -0.60 13.90 12.53
C SER A 562 -0.33 12.96 11.36
N ILE A 563 0.17 13.52 10.26
CA ILE A 563 0.56 12.79 9.04
C ILE A 563 2.01 13.14 8.71
N TYR A 564 2.80 12.13 8.44
CA TYR A 564 4.23 12.24 8.17
C TYR A 564 4.61 11.55 6.88
N ASP A 565 5.36 12.25 6.03
CA ASP A 565 5.99 11.68 4.84
C ASP A 565 7.36 11.10 5.22
N LEU A 566 7.50 9.78 5.08
CA LEU A 566 8.73 9.05 5.42
C LEU A 566 9.85 9.31 4.42
N ASP A 567 9.51 9.45 3.14
CA ASP A 567 10.49 9.65 2.08
C ASP A 567 11.10 11.05 2.13
N GLY A 568 10.26 12.04 2.42
CA GLY A 568 10.66 13.43 2.56
C GLY A 568 11.13 13.83 3.95
N GLU A 569 10.90 12.97 4.95
CA GLU A 569 11.14 13.26 6.37
C GLU A 569 10.43 14.56 6.84
N VAL A 570 9.20 14.80 6.36
CA VAL A 570 8.45 16.03 6.65
C VAL A 570 7.08 15.75 7.23
N VAL A 571 6.63 16.67 8.08
CA VAL A 571 5.26 16.67 8.59
C VAL A 571 4.33 17.25 7.52
N ILE A 572 3.35 16.46 7.06
CA ILE A 572 2.32 16.92 6.13
C ILE A 572 1.21 17.64 6.89
N THR A 573 0.76 17.04 7.98
CA THR A 573 -0.32 17.55 8.82
C THR A 573 0.01 17.29 10.29
N ASP A 574 -0.27 18.27 11.15
CA ASP A 574 -0.28 18.15 12.60
C ASP A 574 -1.35 19.12 13.14
N ARG A 575 -2.60 18.66 13.26
CA ARG A 575 -3.75 19.52 13.56
C ARG A 575 -4.69 18.88 14.59
N PRO A 576 -4.96 19.61 15.68
CA PRO A 576 -4.16 20.73 16.20
C PRO A 576 -2.76 20.25 16.56
N ALA A 577 -1.79 21.15 16.54
CA ALA A 577 -0.41 20.81 16.93
C ALA A 577 -0.33 20.34 18.38
N ASP A 578 0.50 19.33 18.65
CA ASP A 578 0.70 18.73 19.99
C ASP A 578 2.18 18.59 20.38
N ASP A 579 3.00 19.52 19.92
CA ASP A 579 4.46 19.50 20.09
C ASP A 579 5.13 18.24 19.50
N GLY A 580 4.46 17.58 18.54
CA GLY A 580 4.96 16.42 17.82
C GLY A 580 4.80 15.08 18.56
N LEU A 581 4.08 15.02 19.66
CA LEU A 581 3.94 13.79 20.47
C LEU A 581 3.23 12.68 19.70
N ARG A 582 2.16 12.99 18.95
CA ARG A 582 1.49 12.01 18.07
C ARG A 582 2.46 11.42 17.06
N LEU A 583 3.30 12.27 16.45
CA LEU A 583 4.30 11.83 15.48
C LEU A 583 5.39 10.96 16.14
N LEU A 584 5.86 11.32 17.34
CA LEU A 584 6.82 10.51 18.08
C LEU A 584 6.24 9.13 18.40
N ARG A 585 4.97 9.04 18.80
CA ARG A 585 4.27 7.76 19.01
C ARG A 585 4.14 6.94 17.73
N ALA A 586 3.79 7.59 16.61
CA ALA A 586 3.74 6.91 15.31
C ALA A 586 5.10 6.32 14.92
N LYS A 587 6.19 7.07 15.11
CA LYS A 587 7.57 6.62 14.88
C LYS A 587 7.97 5.47 15.80
N ALA A 588 7.59 5.54 17.07
CA ALA A 588 7.86 4.48 18.04
C ALA A 588 7.13 3.16 17.65
N ILE A 589 5.86 3.23 17.23
CA ILE A 589 5.12 2.07 16.74
C ILE A 589 5.80 1.49 15.48
N LEU A 590 6.18 2.33 14.52
CA LEU A 590 6.87 1.88 13.32
C LEU A 590 8.17 1.15 13.67
N GLN A 591 9.04 1.78 14.46
CA GLN A 591 10.32 1.20 14.90
C GLN A 591 10.12 -0.13 15.61
N SER A 592 9.30 -0.15 16.68
CA SER A 592 9.04 -1.38 17.45
C SER A 592 8.44 -2.51 16.60
N SER A 593 7.58 -2.20 15.64
CA SER A 593 7.02 -3.20 14.74
C SER A 593 8.07 -3.82 13.83
N TYR A 594 9.02 -3.04 13.31
CA TYR A 594 10.12 -3.53 12.48
C TYR A 594 11.15 -4.32 13.28
N ASP A 595 11.45 -3.94 14.51
CA ASP A 595 12.33 -4.70 15.42
C ASP A 595 11.74 -6.08 15.74
N GLN A 596 10.41 -6.13 15.90
CA GLN A 596 9.72 -7.40 16.07
C GLN A 596 9.73 -8.24 14.79
N LEU A 597 9.51 -7.64 13.62
CA LEU A 597 9.58 -8.33 12.33
C LEU A 597 10.97 -8.95 12.10
N GLU A 598 12.02 -8.21 12.42
CA GLU A 598 13.40 -8.72 12.33
C GLU A 598 13.60 -9.92 13.27
N THR A 599 13.06 -9.85 14.49
CA THR A 599 13.10 -10.96 15.44
C THR A 599 12.39 -12.21 14.88
N MET A 600 11.19 -12.02 14.30
CA MET A 600 10.45 -13.12 13.65
C MET A 600 11.24 -13.74 12.50
N ARG A 601 11.89 -12.93 11.65
CA ARG A 601 12.73 -13.42 10.54
C ARG A 601 13.92 -14.24 11.03
N ARG A 602 14.57 -13.79 12.11
CA ARG A 602 15.66 -14.54 12.74
C ARG A 602 15.18 -15.88 13.27
N ASN A 603 14.05 -15.91 13.96
CA ASN A 603 13.46 -17.15 14.48
C ASN A 603 13.13 -18.13 13.34
N ALA A 604 12.46 -17.64 12.28
CA ALA A 604 12.13 -18.44 11.11
C ALA A 604 13.37 -19.02 10.41
N SER A 605 14.47 -18.26 10.34
CA SER A 605 15.74 -18.72 9.72
C SER A 605 16.48 -19.78 10.55
N HIS A 606 16.24 -19.86 11.86
CA HIS A 606 16.85 -20.84 12.78
C HIS A 606 16.00 -22.10 12.96
N THR A 607 14.75 -22.10 12.50
CA THR A 607 13.91 -23.29 12.51
C THR A 607 14.33 -24.20 11.35
N PRO A 608 14.83 -25.44 11.57
CA PRO A 608 15.23 -26.32 10.48
C PRO A 608 14.04 -26.56 9.56
N SER A 609 14.25 -26.41 8.24
CA SER A 609 13.29 -26.73 7.17
C SER A 609 12.94 -28.23 7.22
N GLY A 610 12.12 -28.69 8.15
CA GLY A 610 11.91 -30.09 8.45
C GLY A 610 10.62 -30.45 9.17
N LYS A 611 9.61 -29.59 9.11
CA LYS A 611 8.24 -30.03 9.40
C LYS A 611 7.33 -29.66 8.23
N ASN A 612 7.40 -30.49 7.19
CA ASN A 612 6.25 -30.64 6.29
C ASN A 612 5.06 -31.05 7.17
N LEU A 613 4.12 -30.15 7.40
CA LEU A 613 2.82 -30.42 8.01
C LEU A 613 1.89 -31.15 7.01
N ASN A 614 2.45 -31.96 6.10
CA ASN A 614 1.71 -32.85 5.22
C ASN A 614 1.70 -34.24 5.82
N HIS A 615 0.90 -34.47 6.88
CA HIS A 615 0.32 -35.75 7.18
C HIS A 615 -1.20 -35.64 6.99
N TYR A 616 -1.63 -35.67 5.74
CA TYR A 616 -2.95 -36.18 5.43
C TYR A 616 -2.81 -37.69 5.29
N ASP A 617 -3.32 -38.44 6.28
CA ASP A 617 -3.61 -39.86 6.13
C ASP A 617 -4.64 -40.01 5.00
N GLU A 618 -4.17 -40.47 3.84
CA GLU A 618 -5.02 -41.15 2.89
C GLU A 618 -5.31 -42.53 3.49
N ASN A 619 -6.51 -42.71 4.01
CA ASN A 619 -7.11 -44.05 4.15
C ASN A 619 -8.63 -43.98 3.94
N PRO A 620 -9.22 -45.05 3.37
CA PRO A 620 -10.14 -45.09 2.23
C PRO A 620 -11.60 -44.83 2.58
#